data_7cdfa23797272d1319213ac11ecd97d3
#
_entry.id   7cdfa23797272d1319213ac11ecd97d3
#
_cell.length_a   1.000
_cell.length_b   1.000
_cell.length_c   1.000
_cell.angle_alpha   90.00
_cell.angle_beta   90.00
_cell.angle_gamma   90.00
#
_symmetry.space_group_name_H-M   'P 1'
#
loop_
_entity.id
_entity.type
_entity.pdbx_description
1 polymer ?
#
loop_
_entity_poly.entity_id
_entity_poly.type
_entity_poly.pdbx_seq_one_letter_code
_entity_poly.pdbx_strand_id
1 'polypeptide(L)'
;MTQANPSAHTPLLQALGEAALSLSAEKPWAEISLVSLCQAAGQSLAACADAGITRFSVADYLDQMLDRAMLEAVADLEADAPSRDHLFDIVMARFDAMQDQRAAWASILEADTEEPAAALARAARRVRTAAWALEAVGVSTTSLKSTARVMGLARRLRKIEALWLKDDADLSKTMAGLDQTLRESEAWLARGEKVADFLKAAASRRKRSTTADAHSPEDRPA
;
A
#
# COMPACT_ATOMS: atom_id res chain seq x y z
N MET A 1 10.77 9.01 -31.07
CA MET A 1 10.43 8.50 -29.73
C MET A 1 10.16 7.01 -29.89
N THR A 2 11.16 6.18 -29.62
CA THR A 2 11.06 4.72 -29.73
C THR A 2 10.22 4.24 -28.53
N GLN A 3 9.05 3.67 -28.79
CA GLN A 3 8.26 3.02 -27.74
C GLN A 3 9.08 1.84 -27.20
N ALA A 4 9.45 1.89 -25.93
CA ALA A 4 10.08 0.77 -25.23
C ALA A 4 9.13 -0.44 -25.30
N ASN A 5 9.64 -1.58 -25.76
CA ASN A 5 8.88 -2.82 -25.90
C ASN A 5 8.56 -3.36 -24.49
N PRO A 6 7.30 -3.35 -24.02
CA PRO A 6 6.96 -3.77 -22.66
C PRO A 6 7.33 -5.22 -22.34
N SER A 7 7.43 -6.07 -23.38
CA SER A 7 7.82 -7.48 -23.22
C SER A 7 9.30 -7.68 -22.86
N ALA A 8 10.18 -6.73 -23.21
CA ALA A 8 11.61 -6.80 -22.87
C ALA A 8 11.92 -6.19 -21.49
N HIS A 9 11.03 -5.36 -20.97
CA HIS A 9 11.16 -4.70 -19.67
C HIS A 9 11.09 -5.67 -18.49
N THR A 10 10.16 -6.62 -18.53
CA THR A 10 9.90 -7.54 -17.42
C THR A 10 11.08 -8.45 -17.11
N PRO A 11 11.69 -9.16 -18.08
CA PRO A 11 12.85 -10.01 -17.80
C PRO A 11 14.07 -9.24 -17.28
N LEU A 12 14.28 -8.02 -17.80
CA LEU A 12 15.38 -7.16 -17.35
C LEU A 12 15.18 -6.69 -15.89
N LEU A 13 13.98 -6.24 -15.55
CA LEU A 13 13.64 -5.88 -14.18
C LEU A 13 13.69 -7.07 -13.23
N GLN A 14 13.30 -8.27 -13.68
CA GLN A 14 13.41 -9.49 -12.91
C GLN A 14 14.87 -9.79 -12.56
N ALA A 15 15.77 -9.81 -13.56
CA ALA A 15 17.19 -10.07 -13.33
C ALA A 15 17.83 -9.03 -12.39
N LEU A 16 17.46 -7.75 -12.55
CA LEU A 16 17.94 -6.68 -11.68
C LEU A 16 17.35 -6.78 -10.26
N GLY A 17 16.11 -7.23 -10.13
CA GLY A 17 15.45 -7.48 -8.83
C GLY A 17 16.11 -8.60 -8.05
N GLU A 18 16.40 -9.73 -8.72
CA GLU A 18 17.14 -10.86 -8.14
C GLU A 18 18.55 -10.43 -7.69
N ALA A 19 19.26 -9.66 -8.52
CA ALA A 19 20.56 -9.09 -8.19
C ALA A 19 20.46 -8.11 -7.01
N ALA A 20 19.39 -7.31 -6.94
CA ALA A 20 19.16 -6.37 -5.85
C ALA A 20 18.98 -7.09 -4.51
N LEU A 21 18.18 -8.14 -4.47
CA LEU A 21 17.99 -8.95 -3.26
C LEU A 21 19.28 -9.64 -2.83
N SER A 22 20.02 -10.26 -3.78
CA SER A 22 21.31 -10.88 -3.48
C SER A 22 22.32 -9.89 -2.90
N LEU A 23 22.52 -8.74 -3.55
CA LEU A 23 23.47 -7.73 -3.08
C LEU A 23 23.05 -7.07 -1.78
N SER A 24 21.75 -6.85 -1.56
CA SER A 24 21.23 -6.22 -0.34
C SER A 24 21.34 -7.11 0.89
N ALA A 25 21.50 -8.42 0.72
CA ALA A 25 21.82 -9.33 1.81
C ALA A 25 23.27 -9.20 2.32
N GLU A 26 24.16 -8.68 1.46
CA GLU A 26 25.61 -8.57 1.75
C GLU A 26 26.06 -7.16 2.14
N LYS A 27 25.36 -6.14 1.63
CA LYS A 27 25.72 -4.72 1.87
C LYS A 27 24.47 -3.82 1.85
N PRO A 28 24.56 -2.64 2.49
CA PRO A 28 23.43 -1.70 2.53
C PRO A 28 22.91 -1.33 1.14
N TRP A 29 21.59 -1.34 0.96
CA TRP A 29 20.95 -0.92 -0.29
C TRP A 29 21.37 0.50 -0.71
N ALA A 30 21.62 1.40 0.24
CA ALA A 30 22.09 2.77 -0.02
C ALA A 30 23.39 2.79 -0.83
N GLU A 31 24.26 1.81 -0.66
CA GLU A 31 25.56 1.69 -1.33
C GLU A 31 25.48 0.96 -2.70
N ILE A 32 24.33 0.39 -3.04
CA ILE A 32 24.16 -0.37 -4.29
C ILE A 32 23.76 0.58 -5.41
N SER A 33 24.66 0.73 -6.39
CA SER A 33 24.42 1.52 -7.60
C SER A 33 23.69 0.70 -8.68
N LEU A 34 23.06 1.40 -9.66
CA LEU A 34 22.51 0.72 -10.84
C LEU A 34 23.60 -0.04 -11.62
N VAL A 35 24.81 0.50 -11.67
CA VAL A 35 25.97 -0.19 -12.31
C VAL A 35 26.28 -1.51 -11.62
N SER A 36 26.28 -1.53 -10.28
CA SER A 36 26.50 -2.77 -9.52
C SER A 36 25.39 -3.79 -9.76
N LEU A 37 24.14 -3.34 -9.86
CA LEU A 37 23.00 -4.20 -10.20
C LEU A 37 23.13 -4.79 -11.60
N CYS A 38 23.49 -3.96 -12.59
CA CYS A 38 23.70 -4.43 -13.97
C CYS A 38 24.82 -5.49 -14.02
N GLN A 39 25.94 -5.25 -13.34
CA GLN A 39 27.06 -6.20 -13.28
C GLN A 39 26.63 -7.54 -12.67
N ALA A 40 25.96 -7.51 -11.53
CA ALA A 40 25.49 -8.71 -10.85
C ALA A 40 24.42 -9.48 -11.65
N ALA A 41 23.57 -8.75 -12.37
CA ALA A 41 22.54 -9.33 -13.24
C ALA A 41 23.06 -9.78 -14.62
N GLY A 42 24.34 -9.56 -14.95
CA GLY A 42 24.88 -9.83 -16.30
C GLY A 42 24.25 -8.94 -17.40
N GLN A 43 23.78 -7.74 -17.03
CA GLN A 43 23.10 -6.80 -17.93
C GLN A 43 23.99 -5.58 -18.24
N SER A 44 23.76 -4.95 -19.40
CA SER A 44 24.47 -3.73 -19.73
C SER A 44 23.73 -2.51 -19.19
N LEU A 45 24.48 -1.49 -18.77
CA LEU A 45 23.91 -0.19 -18.38
C LEU A 45 23.17 0.48 -19.56
N ALA A 46 23.63 0.24 -20.78
CA ALA A 46 22.98 0.74 -21.99
C ALA A 46 21.58 0.15 -22.15
N ALA A 47 21.42 -1.17 -21.95
CA ALA A 47 20.09 -1.81 -21.96
C ALA A 47 19.15 -1.24 -20.91
N CYS A 48 19.66 -0.91 -19.72
CA CYS A 48 18.87 -0.25 -18.68
C CYS A 48 18.46 1.17 -19.09
N ALA A 49 19.39 1.92 -19.71
CA ALA A 49 19.11 3.27 -20.19
C ALA A 49 18.08 3.27 -21.33
N ASP A 50 18.21 2.37 -22.30
CA ASP A 50 17.26 2.22 -23.43
C ASP A 50 15.86 1.83 -22.93
N ALA A 51 15.78 1.05 -21.86
CA ALA A 51 14.55 0.67 -21.19
C ALA A 51 14.03 1.72 -20.19
N GLY A 52 14.75 2.82 -19.95
CA GLY A 52 14.39 3.83 -18.93
C GLY A 52 14.42 3.31 -17.49
N ILE A 53 15.17 2.23 -17.24
CA ILE A 53 15.27 1.62 -15.93
C ILE A 53 16.27 2.37 -15.06
N THR A 54 15.82 2.70 -13.86
CA THR A 54 16.61 3.33 -12.80
C THR A 54 16.64 2.43 -11.56
N ARG A 55 17.44 2.79 -10.57
CA ARG A 55 17.39 2.13 -9.26
C ARG A 55 16.00 2.20 -8.61
N PHE A 56 15.27 3.30 -8.81
CA PHE A 56 13.88 3.41 -8.34
C PHE A 56 12.93 2.44 -9.04
N SER A 57 13.15 2.17 -10.34
CA SER A 57 12.38 1.18 -11.09
C SER A 57 12.58 -0.23 -10.53
N VAL A 58 13.81 -0.56 -10.12
CA VAL A 58 14.12 -1.86 -9.48
C VAL A 58 13.44 -1.96 -8.13
N ALA A 59 13.51 -0.93 -7.29
CA ALA A 59 12.81 -0.91 -6.01
C ALA A 59 11.28 -0.99 -6.18
N ASP A 60 10.73 -0.35 -7.22
CA ASP A 60 9.30 -0.43 -7.54
C ASP A 60 8.89 -1.84 -7.99
N TYR A 61 9.72 -2.49 -8.80
CA TYR A 61 9.52 -3.88 -9.22
C TYR A 61 9.51 -4.84 -8.01
N LEU A 62 10.43 -4.68 -7.07
CA LEU A 62 10.48 -5.48 -5.85
C LEU A 62 9.22 -5.32 -4.99
N ASP A 63 8.71 -4.10 -4.83
CA ASP A 63 7.44 -3.87 -4.16
C ASP A 63 6.25 -4.51 -4.91
N GLN A 64 6.27 -4.50 -6.26
CA GLN A 64 5.25 -5.18 -7.08
C GLN A 64 5.27 -6.70 -6.91
N MET A 65 6.45 -7.30 -6.71
CA MET A 65 6.55 -8.74 -6.39
C MET A 65 5.84 -9.05 -5.06
N LEU A 66 6.05 -8.22 -4.03
CA LEU A 66 5.37 -8.37 -2.76
C LEU A 66 3.86 -8.10 -2.86
N ASP A 67 3.45 -7.11 -3.66
CA ASP A 67 2.03 -6.85 -3.93
C ASP A 67 1.38 -8.04 -4.65
N ARG A 68 2.12 -8.71 -5.55
CA ARG A 68 1.65 -9.93 -6.22
C ARG A 68 1.46 -11.08 -5.22
N ALA A 69 2.43 -11.36 -4.35
CA ALA A 69 2.31 -12.39 -3.33
C ALA A 69 1.09 -12.14 -2.42
N MET A 70 0.88 -10.88 -2.03
CA MET A 70 -0.31 -10.45 -1.28
C MET A 70 -1.62 -10.76 -2.04
N LEU A 71 -1.66 -10.50 -3.34
CA LEU A 71 -2.87 -10.71 -4.17
C LEU A 71 -3.10 -12.19 -4.50
N GLU A 72 -2.04 -12.98 -4.65
CA GLU A 72 -2.15 -14.42 -4.85
C GLU A 72 -2.74 -15.13 -3.62
N ALA A 73 -2.48 -14.64 -2.41
CA ALA A 73 -3.06 -15.15 -1.19
C ALA A 73 -4.60 -14.97 -1.10
N VAL A 74 -5.21 -14.14 -1.95
CA VAL A 74 -6.67 -13.98 -2.00
C VAL A 74 -7.37 -15.29 -2.38
N ALA A 75 -6.71 -16.14 -3.17
CA ALA A 75 -7.28 -17.42 -3.60
C ALA A 75 -7.49 -18.42 -2.45
N ASP A 76 -6.76 -18.25 -1.34
CA ASP A 76 -6.77 -19.13 -0.17
C ASP A 76 -7.69 -18.60 0.95
N LEU A 77 -8.35 -17.45 0.76
CA LEU A 77 -9.22 -16.84 1.77
C LEU A 77 -10.52 -17.63 1.98
N GLU A 78 -10.94 -17.74 3.22
CA GLU A 78 -12.24 -18.33 3.57
C GLU A 78 -13.37 -17.40 3.13
N ALA A 79 -14.32 -17.91 2.33
CA ALA A 79 -15.37 -17.12 1.68
C ALA A 79 -16.24 -16.32 2.68
N ASP A 80 -16.47 -16.86 3.89
CA ASP A 80 -17.37 -16.29 4.89
C ASP A 80 -16.67 -15.48 5.99
N ALA A 81 -15.32 -15.33 5.92
CA ALA A 81 -14.61 -14.59 6.94
C ALA A 81 -14.82 -13.06 6.79
N PRO A 82 -14.74 -12.29 7.88
CA PRO A 82 -14.86 -10.84 7.83
C PRO A 82 -13.78 -10.19 6.95
N SER A 83 -14.10 -9.12 6.22
CA SER A 83 -13.12 -8.38 5.38
C SER A 83 -11.87 -7.93 6.15
N ARG A 84 -11.96 -7.74 7.47
CA ARG A 84 -10.81 -7.45 8.33
C ARG A 84 -9.84 -8.62 8.37
N ASP A 85 -10.35 -9.82 8.56
CA ASP A 85 -9.54 -11.03 8.68
C ASP A 85 -8.90 -11.34 7.33
N HIS A 86 -9.64 -11.21 6.22
CA HIS A 86 -9.07 -11.23 4.87
C HIS A 86 -7.95 -10.21 4.68
N LEU A 87 -8.16 -8.97 5.15
CA LEU A 87 -7.13 -7.93 5.04
C LEU A 87 -5.90 -8.25 5.89
N PHE A 88 -6.08 -8.89 7.04
CA PHE A 88 -5.00 -9.37 7.88
C PHE A 88 -4.18 -10.44 7.12
N ASP A 89 -4.84 -11.48 6.60
CA ASP A 89 -4.19 -12.61 5.94
C ASP A 89 -3.39 -12.17 4.70
N ILE A 90 -3.99 -11.37 3.81
CA ILE A 90 -3.30 -10.91 2.60
C ILE A 90 -2.13 -9.97 2.91
N VAL A 91 -2.25 -9.12 3.93
CA VAL A 91 -1.13 -8.25 4.34
C VAL A 91 -0.03 -9.08 5.01
N MET A 92 -0.38 -10.10 5.79
CA MET A 92 0.61 -11.02 6.35
C MET A 92 1.36 -11.77 5.25
N ALA A 93 0.68 -12.28 4.22
CA ALA A 93 1.33 -12.94 3.08
C ALA A 93 2.43 -12.08 2.44
N ARG A 94 2.26 -10.73 2.41
CA ARG A 94 3.31 -9.81 1.98
C ARG A 94 4.54 -9.86 2.89
N PHE A 95 4.36 -9.92 4.21
CA PHE A 95 5.46 -10.01 5.17
C PHE A 95 6.11 -11.40 5.16
N ASP A 96 5.34 -12.46 4.98
CA ASP A 96 5.83 -13.83 4.84
C ASP A 96 6.74 -13.96 3.61
N ALA A 97 6.36 -13.36 2.47
CA ALA A 97 7.17 -13.32 1.26
C ALA A 97 8.53 -12.61 1.42
N MET A 98 8.70 -11.81 2.49
CA MET A 98 9.97 -11.15 2.79
C MET A 98 10.89 -12.00 3.67
N GLN A 99 10.38 -13.06 4.31
CA GLN A 99 11.12 -13.80 5.34
C GLN A 99 12.32 -14.57 4.80
N ASP A 100 12.17 -15.21 3.64
CA ASP A 100 13.26 -16.01 3.03
C ASP A 100 14.51 -15.18 2.73
N GLN A 101 14.32 -13.87 2.51
CA GLN A 101 15.38 -12.92 2.18
C GLN A 101 15.36 -11.71 3.13
N ARG A 102 15.08 -11.98 4.41
CA ARG A 102 14.87 -10.96 5.45
C ARG A 102 15.97 -9.90 5.50
N ALA A 103 17.25 -10.29 5.45
CA ALA A 103 18.37 -9.37 5.50
C ALA A 103 18.36 -8.37 4.33
N ALA A 104 18.06 -8.86 3.12
CA ALA A 104 17.95 -8.02 1.93
C ALA A 104 16.79 -7.01 2.04
N TRP A 105 15.62 -7.50 2.44
CA TRP A 105 14.44 -6.65 2.61
C TRP A 105 14.62 -5.62 3.72
N ALA A 106 15.26 -6.00 4.83
CA ALA A 106 15.59 -5.06 5.91
C ALA A 106 16.49 -3.93 5.39
N SER A 107 17.56 -4.28 4.67
CA SER A 107 18.47 -3.29 4.06
C SER A 107 17.74 -2.34 3.10
N ILE A 108 16.81 -2.84 2.27
CA ILE A 108 16.03 -2.02 1.33
C ILE A 108 15.07 -1.09 2.09
N LEU A 109 14.39 -1.59 3.11
CA LEU A 109 13.43 -0.81 3.90
C LEU A 109 14.10 0.28 4.74
N GLU A 110 15.28 0.02 5.29
CA GLU A 110 16.06 0.98 6.09
C GLU A 110 16.60 2.12 5.23
N ALA A 111 17.15 1.82 4.05
CA ALA A 111 17.71 2.82 3.15
C ALA A 111 16.69 3.84 2.63
N ASP A 112 15.42 3.43 2.49
CA ASP A 112 14.33 4.32 2.07
C ASP A 112 14.01 5.42 3.12
N THR A 113 14.60 5.35 4.31
CA THR A 113 14.39 6.38 5.36
C THR A 113 15.45 7.48 5.33
N GLU A 114 16.59 7.27 4.70
CA GLU A 114 17.74 8.16 4.74
C GLU A 114 17.74 9.21 3.63
N GLU A 115 17.11 8.90 2.49
CA GLU A 115 17.04 9.81 1.33
C GLU A 115 15.60 10.32 1.11
N PRO A 116 15.36 11.64 1.06
CA PRO A 116 14.00 12.20 0.92
C PRO A 116 13.26 11.74 -0.36
N ALA A 117 13.96 11.60 -1.48
CA ALA A 117 13.37 11.12 -2.72
C ALA A 117 12.95 9.65 -2.63
N ALA A 118 13.78 8.80 -2.02
CA ALA A 118 13.46 7.40 -1.76
C ALA A 118 12.28 7.26 -0.79
N ALA A 119 12.26 8.07 0.28
CA ALA A 119 11.16 8.12 1.24
C ALA A 119 9.81 8.47 0.57
N LEU A 120 9.82 9.45 -0.35
CA LEU A 120 8.62 9.84 -1.09
C LEU A 120 8.18 8.73 -2.06
N ALA A 121 9.10 8.13 -2.81
CA ALA A 121 8.82 7.00 -3.69
C ALA A 121 8.26 5.81 -2.90
N ARG A 122 8.83 5.51 -1.72
CA ARG A 122 8.33 4.47 -0.82
C ARG A 122 6.92 4.77 -0.31
N ALA A 123 6.64 6.02 0.05
CA ALA A 123 5.29 6.42 0.46
C ALA A 123 4.26 6.20 -0.66
N ALA A 124 4.62 6.52 -1.91
CA ALA A 124 3.76 6.27 -3.08
C ALA A 124 3.52 4.77 -3.31
N ARG A 125 4.55 3.93 -3.18
CA ARG A 125 4.43 2.47 -3.27
C ARG A 125 3.49 1.91 -2.19
N ARG A 126 3.61 2.36 -0.92
CA ARG A 126 2.67 1.97 0.15
C ARG A 126 1.22 2.36 -0.13
N VAL A 127 1.00 3.51 -0.75
CA VAL A 127 -0.36 3.93 -1.17
C VAL A 127 -0.92 2.96 -2.22
N ARG A 128 -0.11 2.54 -3.19
CA ARG A 128 -0.47 1.51 -4.18
C ARG A 128 -0.79 0.18 -3.52
N THR A 129 0.09 -0.32 -2.64
CA THR A 129 -0.13 -1.56 -1.86
C THR A 129 -1.44 -1.49 -1.07
N ALA A 130 -1.69 -0.37 -0.37
CA ALA A 130 -2.92 -0.18 0.40
C ALA A 130 -4.18 -0.17 -0.50
N ALA A 131 -4.09 0.41 -1.70
CA ALA A 131 -5.19 0.39 -2.65
C ALA A 131 -5.48 -1.04 -3.12
N TRP A 132 -4.45 -1.81 -3.52
CA TRP A 132 -4.61 -3.21 -3.91
C TRP A 132 -5.17 -4.07 -2.78
N ALA A 133 -4.67 -3.91 -1.55
CA ALA A 133 -5.17 -4.66 -0.40
C ALA A 133 -6.66 -4.39 -0.13
N LEU A 134 -7.11 -3.14 -0.24
CA LEU A 134 -8.53 -2.79 -0.06
C LEU A 134 -9.42 -3.33 -1.19
N GLU A 135 -8.98 -3.20 -2.45
CA GLU A 135 -9.71 -3.77 -3.60
C GLU A 135 -9.82 -5.29 -3.48
N ALA A 136 -8.77 -5.96 -3.05
CA ALA A 136 -8.74 -7.42 -2.87
C ALA A 136 -9.79 -7.93 -1.87
N VAL A 137 -10.15 -7.13 -0.87
CA VAL A 137 -11.20 -7.47 0.11
C VAL A 137 -12.55 -6.81 -0.22
N GLY A 138 -12.75 -6.35 -1.46
CA GLY A 138 -14.02 -5.80 -1.95
C GLY A 138 -14.31 -4.35 -1.51
N VAL A 139 -13.32 -3.62 -0.99
CA VAL A 139 -13.47 -2.21 -0.60
C VAL A 139 -13.07 -1.31 -1.75
N SER A 140 -14.05 -0.69 -2.41
CA SER A 140 -13.80 0.25 -3.52
C SER A 140 -12.86 1.40 -3.14
N THR A 141 -11.93 1.75 -4.04
CA THR A 141 -10.94 2.82 -3.86
C THR A 141 -11.26 4.08 -4.68
N THR A 142 -12.42 4.16 -5.35
CA THR A 142 -12.73 5.21 -6.33
C THR A 142 -13.41 6.48 -5.76
N SER A 143 -13.74 6.53 -4.46
CA SER A 143 -14.42 7.67 -3.84
C SER A 143 -13.50 8.49 -2.94
N LEU A 144 -13.90 9.74 -2.61
CA LEU A 144 -13.17 10.59 -1.68
C LEU A 144 -13.00 9.95 -0.28
N LYS A 145 -14.02 9.20 0.18
CA LYS A 145 -13.95 8.41 1.42
C LYS A 145 -12.95 7.26 1.30
N SER A 146 -12.86 6.65 0.13
CA SER A 146 -11.92 5.59 -0.16
C SER A 146 -10.49 6.09 -0.15
N THR A 147 -10.22 7.28 -0.67
CA THR A 147 -8.88 7.91 -0.59
C THR A 147 -8.41 8.01 0.86
N ALA A 148 -9.27 8.42 1.78
CA ALA A 148 -8.93 8.48 3.21
C ALA A 148 -8.63 7.09 3.80
N ARG A 149 -9.33 6.03 3.36
CA ARG A 149 -9.08 4.64 3.76
C ARG A 149 -7.72 4.15 3.24
N VAL A 150 -7.44 4.39 1.96
CA VAL A 150 -6.15 4.04 1.33
C VAL A 150 -4.99 4.73 2.06
N MET A 151 -5.07 6.05 2.26
CA MET A 151 -4.05 6.80 2.98
C MET A 151 -3.90 6.36 4.44
N GLY A 152 -5.02 6.03 5.08
CA GLY A 152 -5.04 5.48 6.43
C GLY A 152 -4.31 4.14 6.51
N LEU A 153 -4.59 3.21 5.60
CA LEU A 153 -3.91 1.91 5.54
C LEU A 153 -2.43 2.07 5.18
N ALA A 154 -2.10 2.89 4.18
CA ALA A 154 -0.71 3.14 3.80
C ALA A 154 0.15 3.67 4.96
N ARG A 155 -0.41 4.59 5.77
CA ARG A 155 0.27 5.07 6.98
C ARG A 155 0.46 3.96 8.01
N ARG A 156 -0.48 3.05 8.12
CA ARG A 156 -0.41 1.91 9.05
C ARG A 156 0.61 0.87 8.58
N LEU A 157 0.64 0.55 7.29
CA LEU A 157 1.65 -0.34 6.70
C LEU A 157 3.07 0.11 7.06
N ARG A 158 3.35 1.43 7.02
CA ARG A 158 4.64 1.97 7.48
C ARG A 158 4.96 1.60 8.93
N LYS A 159 3.97 1.61 9.83
CA LYS A 159 4.18 1.22 11.24
C LYS A 159 4.45 -0.27 11.36
N ILE A 160 3.73 -1.08 10.58
CA ILE A 160 3.90 -2.54 10.61
C ILE A 160 5.26 -2.92 10.02
N GLU A 161 5.72 -2.29 8.93
CA GLU A 161 7.08 -2.46 8.41
C GLU A 161 8.15 -2.14 9.47
N ALA A 162 7.97 -1.08 10.25
CA ALA A 162 8.88 -0.73 11.34
C ALA A 162 8.84 -1.72 12.52
N LEU A 163 7.72 -2.41 12.74
CA LEU A 163 7.63 -3.54 13.67
C LEU A 163 8.33 -4.76 13.10
N TRP A 164 8.07 -5.11 11.85
CA TRP A 164 8.69 -6.23 11.15
C TRP A 164 10.23 -6.17 11.18
N LEU A 165 10.81 -4.98 10.96
CA LEU A 165 12.26 -4.78 11.05
C LEU A 165 12.84 -5.17 12.43
N LYS A 166 12.04 -5.07 13.50
CA LYS A 166 12.43 -5.34 14.89
C LYS A 166 11.87 -6.65 15.44
N ASP A 167 11.18 -7.41 14.58
CA ASP A 167 10.54 -8.66 14.96
C ASP A 167 11.49 -9.85 14.77
N ASP A 168 11.12 -10.96 15.37
CA ASP A 168 11.80 -12.24 15.21
C ASP A 168 11.24 -13.04 14.02
N ALA A 169 11.77 -14.22 13.77
CA ALA A 169 11.35 -15.06 12.63
C ALA A 169 9.88 -15.53 12.71
N ASP A 170 9.29 -15.56 13.88
CA ASP A 170 7.90 -15.97 14.12
C ASP A 170 6.86 -14.88 13.82
N LEU A 171 7.28 -13.66 13.51
CA LEU A 171 6.44 -12.50 13.19
C LEU A 171 5.41 -12.13 14.26
N SER A 172 5.61 -12.55 15.51
CA SER A 172 4.61 -12.37 16.56
C SER A 172 4.27 -10.91 16.83
N LYS A 173 5.24 -10.01 16.82
CA LYS A 173 5.04 -8.56 17.01
C LYS A 173 4.36 -7.93 15.78
N THR A 174 4.73 -8.37 14.58
CA THR A 174 4.13 -7.93 13.32
C THR A 174 2.66 -8.31 13.25
N MET A 175 2.33 -9.57 13.54
CA MET A 175 0.95 -10.08 13.60
C MET A 175 0.11 -9.31 14.63
N ALA A 176 0.60 -9.19 15.87
CA ALA A 176 -0.11 -8.46 16.93
C ALA A 176 -0.31 -6.97 16.56
N GLY A 177 0.72 -6.33 16.00
CA GLY A 177 0.65 -4.94 15.57
C GLY A 177 -0.33 -4.71 14.42
N LEU A 178 -0.39 -5.63 13.46
CA LEU A 178 -1.33 -5.58 12.35
C LEU A 178 -2.78 -5.78 12.84
N ASP A 179 -3.05 -6.81 13.65
CA ASP A 179 -4.38 -7.08 14.20
C ASP A 179 -4.89 -5.88 15.00
N GLN A 180 -4.08 -5.35 15.92
CA GLN A 180 -4.46 -4.16 16.68
C GLN A 180 -4.76 -2.97 15.75
N THR A 181 -3.92 -2.74 14.74
CA THR A 181 -4.07 -1.65 13.78
C THR A 181 -5.37 -1.75 12.97
N LEU A 182 -5.75 -2.97 12.57
CA LEU A 182 -6.99 -3.21 11.83
C LEU A 182 -8.22 -3.02 12.72
N ARG A 183 -8.21 -3.50 13.97
CA ARG A 183 -9.29 -3.26 14.96
C ARG A 183 -9.52 -1.76 15.22
N GLU A 184 -8.45 -1.00 15.41
CA GLU A 184 -8.53 0.45 15.59
C GLU A 184 -9.14 1.14 14.36
N SER A 185 -8.89 0.61 13.16
CA SER A 185 -9.42 1.12 11.89
C SER A 185 -10.92 0.93 11.78
N GLU A 186 -11.43 -0.24 12.12
CA GLU A 186 -12.87 -0.52 12.14
C GLU A 186 -13.60 0.38 13.13
N ALA A 187 -13.08 0.53 14.34
CA ALA A 187 -13.65 1.40 15.36
C ALA A 187 -13.66 2.87 14.93
N TRP A 188 -12.68 3.33 14.15
CA TRP A 188 -12.64 4.68 13.62
C TRP A 188 -13.63 4.87 12.45
N LEU A 189 -13.73 3.90 11.54
CA LEU A 189 -14.68 3.92 10.43
C LEU A 189 -16.13 3.90 10.94
N ALA A 190 -16.44 3.03 11.89
CA ALA A 190 -17.78 2.97 12.50
C ALA A 190 -18.16 4.28 13.23
N ARG A 191 -17.19 4.96 13.85
CA ARG A 191 -17.42 6.30 14.45
C ARG A 191 -17.64 7.36 13.37
N GLY A 192 -16.84 7.34 12.31
CA GLY A 192 -16.96 8.29 11.19
C GLY A 192 -18.30 8.17 10.46
N GLU A 193 -18.81 6.95 10.26
CA GLU A 193 -20.14 6.71 9.66
C GLU A 193 -21.27 7.26 10.54
N LYS A 194 -21.23 7.03 11.86
CA LYS A 194 -22.21 7.61 12.80
C LYS A 194 -22.22 9.15 12.77
N VAL A 195 -21.05 9.79 12.70
CA VAL A 195 -20.94 11.26 12.60
C VAL A 195 -21.48 11.74 11.25
N ALA A 196 -21.16 11.06 10.15
CA ALA A 196 -21.69 11.42 8.83
C ALA A 196 -23.23 11.30 8.74
N ASP A 197 -23.78 10.24 9.34
CA ASP A 197 -25.24 10.04 9.39
C ASP A 197 -25.92 11.08 10.28
N PHE A 198 -25.32 11.44 11.41
CA PHE A 198 -25.79 12.54 12.26
C PHE A 198 -25.81 13.86 11.49
N LEU A 199 -24.73 14.19 10.77
CA LEU A 199 -24.65 15.43 9.97
C LEU A 199 -25.67 15.44 8.83
N LYS A 200 -25.90 14.31 8.14
CA LYS A 200 -26.94 14.18 7.11
C LYS A 200 -28.34 14.37 7.70
N ALA A 201 -28.60 13.77 8.86
CA ALA A 201 -29.88 13.93 9.55
C ALA A 201 -30.12 15.37 10.02
N ALA A 202 -29.08 16.07 10.50
CA ALA A 202 -29.15 17.49 10.86
C ALA A 202 -29.40 18.40 9.66
N ALA A 203 -28.72 18.14 8.53
CA ALA A 203 -28.91 18.90 7.29
C ALA A 203 -30.32 18.70 6.69
N SER A 204 -30.86 17.48 6.73
CA SER A 204 -32.22 17.22 6.26
C SER A 204 -33.32 17.83 7.16
N ARG A 205 -33.09 17.93 8.48
CA ARG A 205 -34.00 18.66 9.39
C ARG A 205 -34.00 20.15 9.08
N ARG A 206 -32.84 20.76 8.84
CA ARG A 206 -32.72 22.18 8.49
C ARG A 206 -33.42 22.50 7.16
N LYS A 207 -33.33 21.61 6.18
CA LYS A 207 -34.00 21.78 4.89
C LYS A 207 -35.54 21.71 5.01
N ARG A 208 -36.07 20.88 5.91
CA ARG A 208 -37.52 20.78 6.18
C ARG A 208 -38.06 22.01 6.92
N SER A 209 -37.30 22.57 7.86
CA SER A 209 -37.73 23.80 8.56
C SER A 209 -37.80 25.00 7.63
N THR A 210 -36.84 25.14 6.70
CA THR A 210 -36.83 26.22 5.70
C THR A 210 -37.98 26.12 4.68
N THR A 211 -38.47 24.91 4.40
CA THR A 211 -39.63 24.71 3.48
C THR A 211 -40.97 24.90 4.20
N ALA A 212 -41.03 24.72 5.52
CA ALA A 212 -42.24 24.93 6.30
C ALA A 212 -42.51 26.43 6.52
N ASP A 213 -41.45 27.25 6.70
CA ASP A 213 -41.61 28.71 6.83
C ASP A 213 -41.95 29.43 5.53
N ALA A 214 -41.71 28.80 4.36
CA ALA A 214 -42.03 29.36 3.04
C ALA A 214 -43.51 29.15 2.61
N HIS A 215 -44.33 28.43 3.40
CA HIS A 215 -45.73 28.13 3.06
C HIS A 215 -46.73 28.63 4.12
N SER A 216 -46.55 29.89 4.59
CA SER A 216 -47.62 30.60 5.29
C SER A 216 -48.47 31.30 4.25
N PRO A 217 -49.74 30.94 4.08
CA PRO A 217 -50.66 31.70 3.22
C PRO A 217 -51.02 33.01 3.95
N GLU A 218 -50.78 34.11 3.26
CA GLU A 218 -51.45 35.38 3.57
C GLU A 218 -52.96 35.21 3.26
N ASP A 219 -53.71 34.88 4.29
CA ASP A 219 -55.15 35.02 4.25
C ASP A 219 -55.54 36.36 4.90
N ARG A 220 -55.89 37.30 4.05
CA ARG A 220 -56.47 38.57 4.45
C ARG A 220 -57.82 38.76 3.77
N PRO A 221 -58.94 38.69 4.48
CA PRO A 221 -60.25 39.07 3.90
C PRO A 221 -60.40 40.56 3.87
N ALA A 222 -61.08 41.02 2.83
CA ALA A 222 -61.52 42.39 2.59
C ALA A 222 -62.66 42.82 3.54
#